data_9d408dbbf8b7d4ba8819076973f6e12e
#
_entry.id   9d408dbbf8b7d4ba8819076973f6e12e
#
_cell.length_a   1.000
_cell.length_b   1.000
_cell.length_c   1.000
_cell.angle_alpha   90.00
_cell.angle_beta   90.00
_cell.angle_gamma   90.00
#
_symmetry.space_group_name_H-M   'P 1'
#
loop_
_entity.id
_entity.type
_entity.pdbx_description
1 polymer ?
#
loop_
_entity_poly.entity_id
_entity_poly.type
_entity_poly.pdbx_seq_one_letter_code
_entity_poly.pdbx_strand_id
1 'polypeptide(L)'
;VLQERQVTRIGGHTAIPVEIRVIAATNRDIARLVEEGHFRLDLYYRLNVINLTIPPLRERGEDVLLLARYFLQRFAEQLGLREITMDPEVEELFLQYQWPGNVRELQNVIEQAVHLLEDDILLPEHLPEEFLTASSGEGEVSLPARASSLAKLEQAAVLEALRSARGNISQAARWLGVGRTTLYRKIRLYRINLEELRKSVP
;
A
#
# COMPACT_ATOMS: atom_id res chain seq x y z
N VAL A 1 -31.66 -25.49 -4.29
CA VAL A 1 -30.66 -25.47 -5.37
C VAL A 1 -29.42 -26.26 -4.99
N LEU A 2 -28.78 -25.94 -3.83
CA LEU A 2 -27.51 -26.57 -3.41
C LEU A 2 -27.58 -28.08 -3.21
N GLN A 3 -28.74 -28.63 -2.83
CA GLN A 3 -28.91 -30.04 -2.54
C GLN A 3 -29.57 -30.79 -3.70
N GLU A 4 -30.66 -30.25 -4.21
CA GLU A 4 -31.50 -30.94 -5.21
C GLU A 4 -31.09 -30.65 -6.66
N ARG A 5 -30.14 -29.71 -6.86
CA ARG A 5 -29.70 -29.24 -8.18
C ARG A 5 -30.86 -28.88 -9.11
N GLN A 6 -31.91 -28.30 -8.53
CA GLN A 6 -33.09 -27.85 -9.24
C GLN A 6 -33.47 -26.44 -8.84
N VAL A 7 -34.00 -25.67 -9.77
CA VAL A 7 -34.58 -24.36 -9.56
C VAL A 7 -36.02 -24.33 -10.02
N THR A 8 -36.87 -23.64 -9.27
CA THR A 8 -38.24 -23.36 -9.68
C THR A 8 -38.36 -21.87 -9.93
N ARG A 9 -38.96 -21.48 -11.04
CA ARG A 9 -39.21 -20.05 -11.35
C ARG A 9 -40.20 -19.49 -10.34
N ILE A 10 -40.03 -18.23 -9.98
CA ILE A 10 -40.97 -17.54 -9.08
C ILE A 10 -42.37 -17.55 -9.76
N GLY A 11 -43.35 -18.07 -9.05
CA GLY A 11 -44.72 -18.25 -9.56
C GLY A 11 -44.92 -19.48 -10.46
N GLY A 12 -43.89 -20.29 -10.72
CA GLY A 12 -43.97 -21.55 -11.43
C GLY A 12 -43.98 -22.76 -10.52
N HIS A 13 -44.44 -23.90 -11.03
CA HIS A 13 -44.49 -25.18 -10.27
C HIS A 13 -43.56 -26.26 -10.88
N THR A 14 -42.87 -25.95 -11.98
CA THR A 14 -41.99 -26.92 -12.65
C THR A 14 -40.57 -26.77 -12.13
N ALA A 15 -40.01 -27.85 -11.56
CA ALA A 15 -38.61 -27.91 -11.17
C ALA A 15 -37.74 -28.14 -12.43
N ILE A 16 -36.75 -27.27 -12.60
CA ILE A 16 -35.80 -27.32 -13.73
C ILE A 16 -34.47 -27.81 -13.16
N PRO A 17 -33.93 -28.94 -13.63
CA PRO A 17 -32.61 -29.41 -13.19
C PRO A 17 -31.53 -28.44 -13.65
N VAL A 18 -30.54 -28.18 -12.80
CA VAL A 18 -29.41 -27.31 -13.11
C VAL A 18 -28.09 -28.01 -12.74
N GLU A 19 -27.13 -27.96 -13.64
CA GLU A 19 -25.78 -28.42 -13.39
C GLU A 19 -24.93 -27.19 -13.10
N ILE A 20 -24.57 -27.03 -11.80
CA ILE A 20 -23.83 -25.87 -11.31
C ILE A 20 -22.65 -26.31 -10.44
N ARG A 21 -21.56 -25.54 -10.51
CA ARG A 21 -20.47 -25.53 -9.53
C ARG A 21 -20.63 -24.31 -8.66
N VAL A 22 -20.70 -24.50 -7.34
CA VAL A 22 -20.84 -23.41 -6.38
C VAL A 22 -19.46 -23.10 -5.79
N ILE A 23 -19.07 -21.83 -5.85
CA ILE A 23 -17.88 -21.29 -5.18
C ILE A 23 -18.36 -20.19 -4.27
N ALA A 24 -18.09 -20.33 -2.97
CA ALA A 24 -18.40 -19.33 -1.95
C ALA A 24 -17.10 -18.72 -1.44
N ALA A 25 -17.10 -17.43 -1.18
CA ALA A 25 -15.97 -16.72 -0.60
C ALA A 25 -16.44 -15.79 0.53
N THR A 26 -15.66 -15.71 1.59
CA THR A 26 -15.91 -14.83 2.73
C THR A 26 -14.58 -14.48 3.39
N ASN A 27 -14.56 -13.31 4.05
CA ASN A 27 -13.47 -12.91 4.95
C ASN A 27 -13.86 -13.08 6.44
N ARG A 28 -15.02 -13.67 6.72
CA ARG A 28 -15.52 -13.86 8.09
C ARG A 28 -15.32 -15.31 8.52
N ASP A 29 -15.12 -15.51 9.80
CA ASP A 29 -15.14 -16.83 10.43
C ASP A 29 -16.59 -17.35 10.49
N ILE A 30 -16.93 -18.21 9.52
CA ILE A 30 -18.28 -18.76 9.40
C ILE A 30 -18.59 -19.76 10.53
N ALA A 31 -17.58 -20.49 11.05
CA ALA A 31 -17.78 -21.42 12.15
C ALA A 31 -18.26 -20.66 13.40
N ARG A 32 -17.60 -19.54 13.70
CA ARG A 32 -18.00 -18.65 14.79
C ARG A 32 -19.40 -18.06 14.59
N LEU A 33 -19.74 -17.65 13.37
CA LEU A 33 -21.07 -17.13 13.05
C LEU A 33 -22.18 -18.17 13.22
N VAL A 34 -21.88 -19.47 13.02
CA VAL A 34 -22.80 -20.56 13.29
C VAL A 34 -23.00 -20.71 14.79
N GLU A 35 -21.94 -20.68 15.62
CA GLU A 35 -22.00 -20.74 17.08
C GLU A 35 -22.82 -19.56 17.66
N GLU A 36 -22.65 -18.37 17.11
CA GLU A 36 -23.38 -17.16 17.49
C GLU A 36 -24.84 -17.13 16.96
N GLY A 37 -25.27 -18.13 16.17
CA GLY A 37 -26.59 -18.19 15.54
C GLY A 37 -26.84 -17.24 14.39
N HIS A 38 -25.79 -16.58 13.92
CA HIS A 38 -25.83 -15.62 12.79
C HIS A 38 -25.70 -16.27 11.40
N PHE A 39 -25.38 -17.56 11.36
CA PHE A 39 -25.31 -18.35 10.13
C PHE A 39 -25.91 -19.74 10.35
N ARG A 40 -26.68 -20.21 9.39
CA ARG A 40 -27.37 -21.50 9.50
C ARG A 40 -26.40 -22.66 9.39
N LEU A 41 -26.49 -23.61 10.34
CA LEU A 41 -25.62 -24.78 10.39
C LEU A 41 -25.78 -25.70 9.16
N ASP A 42 -27.02 -25.86 8.67
CA ASP A 42 -27.31 -26.70 7.50
C ASP A 42 -26.68 -26.13 6.22
N LEU A 43 -26.64 -24.80 6.07
CA LEU A 43 -26.01 -24.12 4.97
C LEU A 43 -24.50 -24.22 5.06
N TYR A 44 -23.94 -24.08 6.27
CA TYR A 44 -22.50 -24.22 6.51
C TYR A 44 -22.00 -25.59 6.01
N TYR A 45 -22.61 -26.71 6.40
CA TYR A 45 -22.17 -28.03 5.96
C TYR A 45 -22.32 -28.27 4.45
N ARG A 46 -23.20 -27.57 3.78
CA ARG A 46 -23.36 -27.68 2.33
C ARG A 46 -22.33 -26.89 1.53
N LEU A 47 -21.84 -25.78 2.09
CA LEU A 47 -20.85 -24.93 1.45
C LEU A 47 -19.42 -25.35 1.82
N ASN A 48 -19.19 -25.77 3.04
CA ASN A 48 -17.87 -26.10 3.57
C ASN A 48 -17.45 -27.54 3.29
N VAL A 49 -17.45 -27.94 2.00
CA VAL A 49 -17.00 -29.26 1.56
C VAL A 49 -15.49 -29.27 1.29
N ILE A 50 -15.00 -28.25 0.60
CA ILE A 50 -13.57 -28.04 0.36
C ILE A 50 -13.26 -26.61 0.79
N ASN A 51 -12.42 -26.47 1.80
CA ASN A 51 -12.03 -25.16 2.31
C ASN A 51 -10.63 -24.80 1.82
N LEU A 52 -10.49 -23.61 1.25
CA LEU A 52 -9.23 -23.02 0.84
C LEU A 52 -9.03 -21.72 1.59
N THR A 53 -8.05 -21.69 2.46
CA THR A 53 -7.67 -20.47 3.19
C THR A 53 -6.56 -19.78 2.43
N ILE A 54 -6.80 -18.52 2.03
CA ILE A 54 -5.80 -17.67 1.40
C ILE A 54 -5.14 -16.86 2.51
N PRO A 55 -3.83 -16.98 2.75
CA PRO A 55 -3.14 -16.20 3.77
C PRO A 55 -3.17 -14.71 3.41
N PRO A 56 -3.17 -13.81 4.40
CA PRO A 56 -3.08 -12.37 4.17
C PRO A 56 -1.75 -12.01 3.51
N LEU A 57 -1.72 -10.87 2.81
CA LEU A 57 -0.58 -10.48 1.98
C LEU A 57 0.74 -10.38 2.77
N ARG A 58 0.70 -9.90 4.03
CA ARG A 58 1.85 -9.84 4.94
C ARG A 58 2.51 -11.21 5.24
N GLU A 59 1.79 -12.31 5.05
CA GLU A 59 2.28 -13.68 5.29
C GLU A 59 2.79 -14.36 4.00
N ARG A 60 2.73 -13.64 2.87
CA ARG A 60 3.08 -14.16 1.56
C ARG A 60 4.48 -13.75 1.07
N GLY A 61 5.26 -13.09 1.93
CA GLY A 61 6.65 -12.73 1.65
C GLY A 61 6.80 -11.91 0.36
N GLU A 62 7.62 -12.40 -0.57
CA GLU A 62 7.94 -11.70 -1.82
C GLU A 62 6.78 -11.60 -2.83
N ASP A 63 5.65 -12.27 -2.61
CA ASP A 63 4.47 -12.13 -3.46
C ASP A 63 3.98 -10.68 -3.52
N VAL A 64 4.25 -9.89 -2.48
CA VAL A 64 3.96 -8.46 -2.46
C VAL A 64 4.64 -7.76 -3.65
N LEU A 65 5.93 -8.02 -3.85
CA LEU A 65 6.70 -7.40 -4.94
C LEU A 65 6.26 -7.92 -6.32
N LEU A 66 5.95 -9.20 -6.42
CA LEU A 66 5.43 -9.79 -7.65
C LEU A 66 4.12 -9.11 -8.07
N LEU A 67 3.19 -8.96 -7.12
CA LEU A 67 1.90 -8.30 -7.35
C LEU A 67 2.08 -6.81 -7.63
N ALA A 68 3.00 -6.15 -6.92
CA ALA A 68 3.31 -4.75 -7.14
C ALA A 68 3.80 -4.50 -8.57
N ARG A 69 4.77 -5.28 -9.03
CA ARG A 69 5.27 -5.19 -10.42
C ARG A 69 4.19 -5.47 -11.45
N TYR A 70 3.33 -6.46 -11.19
CA TYR A 70 2.19 -6.76 -12.05
C TYR A 70 1.22 -5.59 -12.18
N PHE A 71 0.82 -4.96 -11.06
CA PHE A 71 -0.08 -3.82 -11.09
C PHE A 71 0.58 -2.59 -11.71
N LEU A 72 1.85 -2.36 -11.41
CA LEU A 72 2.63 -1.25 -11.97
C LEU A 72 2.65 -1.31 -13.50
N GLN A 73 2.99 -2.47 -14.05
CA GLN A 73 2.98 -2.68 -15.50
C GLN A 73 1.59 -2.53 -16.09
N ARG A 74 0.57 -3.12 -15.46
CA ARG A 74 -0.82 -3.05 -15.92
C ARG A 74 -1.34 -1.61 -16.00
N PHE A 75 -1.06 -0.79 -14.98
CA PHE A 75 -1.50 0.62 -14.99
C PHE A 75 -0.65 1.46 -15.95
N ALA A 76 0.64 1.19 -16.08
CA ALA A 76 1.48 1.82 -17.07
C ALA A 76 0.95 1.60 -18.50
N GLU A 77 0.60 0.36 -18.84
CA GLU A 77 0.00 0.03 -20.14
C GLU A 77 -1.33 0.77 -20.39
N GLN A 78 -2.20 0.89 -19.37
CA GLN A 78 -3.47 1.60 -19.49
C GLN A 78 -3.30 3.10 -19.74
N LEU A 79 -2.22 3.69 -19.24
CA LEU A 79 -1.89 5.11 -19.42
C LEU A 79 -0.98 5.35 -20.63
N GLY A 80 -0.58 4.31 -21.36
CA GLY A 80 0.33 4.42 -22.50
C GLY A 80 1.75 4.81 -22.10
N LEU A 81 2.14 4.57 -20.86
CA LEU A 81 3.47 4.79 -20.34
C LEU A 81 4.41 3.64 -20.75
N ARG A 82 5.72 3.91 -20.70
CA ARG A 82 6.75 2.88 -20.90
C ARG A 82 6.83 1.94 -19.71
N GLU A 83 7.71 0.96 -19.80
CA GLU A 83 8.00 0.05 -18.68
C GLU A 83 8.50 0.85 -17.48
N ILE A 84 7.76 0.74 -16.35
CA ILE A 84 8.08 1.43 -15.11
C ILE A 84 8.80 0.46 -14.18
N THR A 85 9.91 0.91 -13.61
CA THR A 85 10.66 0.17 -12.60
C THR A 85 10.38 0.70 -11.20
N MET A 86 10.58 -0.13 -10.17
CA MET A 86 10.50 0.29 -8.76
C MET A 86 11.90 0.61 -8.24
N ASP A 87 12.00 1.68 -7.47
CA ASP A 87 13.19 1.98 -6.68
C ASP A 87 13.33 0.94 -5.54
N PRO A 88 14.55 0.48 -5.22
CA PRO A 88 14.77 -0.46 -4.11
C PRO A 88 14.19 0.00 -2.76
N GLU A 89 14.16 1.30 -2.48
CA GLU A 89 13.55 1.84 -1.24
C GLU A 89 12.04 1.58 -1.22
N VAL A 90 11.35 1.64 -2.37
CA VAL A 90 9.93 1.30 -2.49
C VAL A 90 9.71 -0.20 -2.25
N GLU A 91 10.60 -1.04 -2.79
CA GLU A 91 10.52 -2.50 -2.57
C GLU A 91 10.64 -2.84 -1.08
N GLU A 92 11.58 -2.22 -0.37
CA GLU A 92 11.74 -2.40 1.08
C GLU A 92 10.51 -1.93 1.87
N LEU A 93 9.95 -0.78 1.53
CA LEU A 93 8.73 -0.26 2.15
C LEU A 93 7.56 -1.22 1.96
N PHE A 94 7.41 -1.77 0.75
CA PHE A 94 6.33 -2.72 0.45
C PHE A 94 6.45 -4.03 1.21
N LEU A 95 7.67 -4.52 1.43
CA LEU A 95 7.92 -5.74 2.22
C LEU A 95 7.67 -5.53 3.72
N GLN A 96 7.91 -4.33 4.25
CA GLN A 96 7.76 -4.03 5.66
C GLN A 96 6.32 -3.70 6.07
N TYR A 97 5.50 -3.26 5.12
CA TYR A 97 4.13 -2.84 5.40
C TYR A 97 3.18 -4.01 5.63
N GLN A 98 2.22 -3.85 6.54
CA GLN A 98 1.31 -4.92 6.99
C GLN A 98 0.15 -5.24 6.05
N TRP A 99 -0.13 -4.38 5.09
CA TRP A 99 -1.18 -4.54 4.09
C TRP A 99 -2.55 -4.95 4.69
N PRO A 100 -3.15 -4.15 5.59
CA PRO A 100 -4.44 -4.48 6.20
C PRO A 100 -5.55 -4.69 5.16
N GLY A 101 -5.54 -3.93 4.07
CA GLY A 101 -6.45 -4.08 2.92
C GLY A 101 -5.98 -5.11 1.89
N ASN A 102 -4.88 -5.84 2.17
CA ASN A 102 -4.32 -6.87 1.32
C ASN A 102 -4.08 -6.40 -0.13
N VAL A 103 -4.38 -7.24 -1.11
CA VAL A 103 -4.15 -6.98 -2.54
C VAL A 103 -4.91 -5.76 -3.06
N ARG A 104 -6.10 -5.45 -2.48
CA ARG A 104 -6.86 -4.26 -2.89
C ARG A 104 -6.16 -2.97 -2.48
N GLU A 105 -5.60 -2.92 -1.30
CA GLU A 105 -4.84 -1.77 -0.83
C GLU A 105 -3.56 -1.59 -1.66
N LEU A 106 -2.81 -2.66 -1.89
CA LEU A 106 -1.63 -2.64 -2.76
C LEU A 106 -1.97 -2.11 -4.15
N GLN A 107 -3.06 -2.59 -4.75
CA GLN A 107 -3.53 -2.12 -6.05
C GLN A 107 -3.83 -0.62 -6.02
N ASN A 108 -4.56 -0.13 -5.02
CA ASN A 108 -4.93 1.29 -4.90
C ASN A 108 -3.71 2.19 -4.70
N VAL A 109 -2.75 1.75 -3.86
CA VAL A 109 -1.49 2.49 -3.63
C VAL A 109 -0.71 2.66 -4.94
N ILE A 110 -0.58 1.58 -5.71
CA ILE A 110 0.14 1.61 -6.99
C ILE A 110 -0.62 2.44 -8.04
N GLU A 111 -1.95 2.30 -8.12
CA GLU A 111 -2.77 3.08 -9.03
C GLU A 111 -2.60 4.59 -8.80
N GLN A 112 -2.67 5.03 -7.55
CA GLN A 112 -2.43 6.43 -7.18
C GLN A 112 -1.01 6.87 -7.52
N ALA A 113 -0.01 6.03 -7.22
CA ALA A 113 1.39 6.34 -7.46
C ALA A 113 1.70 6.49 -8.96
N VAL A 114 1.15 5.64 -9.82
CA VAL A 114 1.37 5.72 -11.27
C VAL A 114 0.83 7.01 -11.88
N HIS A 115 -0.24 7.58 -11.33
CA HIS A 115 -0.76 8.89 -11.77
C HIS A 115 0.12 10.10 -11.37
N LEU A 116 1.05 9.91 -10.44
CA LEU A 116 1.99 10.93 -9.96
C LEU A 116 3.39 10.80 -10.59
N LEU A 117 3.60 9.77 -11.42
CA LEU A 117 4.90 9.55 -12.07
C LEU A 117 5.20 10.66 -13.08
N GLU A 118 6.40 11.21 -12.98
CA GLU A 118 6.97 12.12 -13.98
C GLU A 118 8.01 11.38 -14.86
N ASP A 119 8.62 10.32 -14.32
CA ASP A 119 9.65 9.49 -14.95
C ASP A 119 9.24 8.00 -14.95
N ASP A 120 10.01 7.14 -15.61
CA ASP A 120 9.77 5.69 -15.72
C ASP A 120 10.21 4.91 -14.45
N ILE A 121 10.27 5.58 -13.27
CA ILE A 121 10.69 4.98 -12.00
C ILE A 121 9.72 5.36 -10.89
N LEU A 122 9.17 4.35 -10.19
CA LEU A 122 8.37 4.55 -8.99
C LEU A 122 9.27 4.83 -7.80
N LEU A 123 9.20 6.05 -7.27
CA LEU A 123 9.96 6.52 -6.11
C LEU A 123 9.06 6.61 -4.87
N PRO A 124 9.60 6.62 -3.63
CA PRO A 124 8.83 6.76 -2.41
C PRO A 124 7.95 8.02 -2.38
N GLU A 125 8.36 9.10 -3.02
CA GLU A 125 7.62 10.36 -3.09
C GLU A 125 6.31 10.28 -3.88
N HIS A 126 6.16 9.26 -4.73
CA HIS A 126 4.93 9.01 -5.48
C HIS A 126 3.90 8.21 -4.66
N LEU A 127 4.32 7.64 -3.52
CA LEU A 127 3.41 6.88 -2.67
C LEU A 127 2.53 7.81 -1.82
N PRO A 128 1.28 7.40 -1.51
CA PRO A 128 0.38 8.18 -0.65
C PRO A 128 1.00 8.48 0.72
N GLU A 129 0.80 9.69 1.23
CA GLU A 129 1.34 10.10 2.55
C GLU A 129 0.88 9.18 3.70
N GLU A 130 -0.37 8.72 3.63
CA GLU A 130 -0.94 7.80 4.60
C GLU A 130 -0.19 6.46 4.64
N PHE A 131 0.25 5.97 3.47
CA PHE A 131 1.07 4.77 3.36
C PHE A 131 2.46 4.99 3.96
N LEU A 132 3.12 6.11 3.67
CA LEU A 132 4.44 6.43 4.19
C LEU A 132 4.46 6.59 5.72
N THR A 133 3.44 7.23 6.29
CA THR A 133 3.31 7.39 7.74
C THR A 133 3.04 6.06 8.45
N ALA A 134 2.18 5.22 7.89
CA ALA A 134 1.86 3.90 8.43
C ALA A 134 3.03 2.92 8.31
N SER A 135 3.86 3.02 7.25
CA SER A 135 5.05 2.19 7.06
C SER A 135 6.19 2.57 8.00
N SER A 136 6.25 3.83 8.45
CA SER A 136 7.29 4.32 9.36
C SER A 136 7.15 3.79 10.80
N GLY A 137 6.10 3.00 11.11
CA GLY A 137 5.96 2.36 12.42
C GLY A 137 5.85 3.34 13.59
N GLU A 138 5.39 4.57 13.37
CA GLU A 138 5.12 5.54 14.43
C GLU A 138 3.84 5.20 15.22
N GLY A 139 3.85 4.04 15.88
CA GLY A 139 3.34 3.97 17.23
C GLY A 139 4.27 4.87 18.04
N GLU A 140 3.73 5.83 18.76
CA GLU A 140 4.46 6.77 19.63
C GLU A 140 5.63 6.10 20.36
N VAL A 141 6.79 6.06 19.72
CA VAL A 141 8.03 5.80 20.42
C VAL A 141 8.43 7.15 21.01
N SER A 142 8.10 7.36 22.25
CA SER A 142 8.69 8.37 23.12
C SER A 142 10.22 8.19 23.05
N LEU A 143 10.86 8.91 22.12
CA LEU A 143 12.28 8.89 21.93
C LEU A 143 12.97 9.43 23.19
N PRO A 144 13.98 8.73 23.74
CA PRO A 144 14.74 9.25 24.87
C PRO A 144 15.41 10.59 24.48
N ALA A 145 15.50 11.50 25.42
CA ALA A 145 15.94 12.91 25.25
C ALA A 145 17.26 13.11 24.45
N ARG A 146 18.07 12.07 24.26
CA ARG A 146 19.28 12.07 23.41
C ARG A 146 18.98 11.98 21.90
N ALA A 147 17.88 11.35 21.47
CA ALA A 147 17.51 11.28 20.06
C ALA A 147 16.98 12.62 19.54
N SER A 148 16.36 13.44 20.43
CA SER A 148 15.88 14.79 20.06
C SER A 148 17.02 15.77 19.73
N SER A 149 18.23 15.56 20.24
CA SER A 149 19.39 16.41 19.92
C SER A 149 19.97 16.08 18.54
N LEU A 150 19.98 14.81 18.16
CA LEU A 150 20.46 14.37 16.84
C LEU A 150 19.52 14.84 15.72
N ALA A 151 18.21 14.69 15.90
CA ALA A 151 17.21 15.17 14.96
C ALA A 151 17.27 16.70 14.77
N LYS A 152 17.52 17.47 15.83
CA LYS A 152 17.71 18.93 15.74
C LYS A 152 18.99 19.31 15.00
N LEU A 153 20.09 18.58 15.21
CA LEU A 153 21.34 18.78 14.48
C LEU A 153 21.18 18.45 13.00
N GLU A 154 20.49 17.37 12.70
CA GLU A 154 20.19 16.98 11.33
C GLU A 154 19.27 17.99 10.63
N GLN A 155 18.23 18.46 11.29
CA GLN A 155 17.36 19.52 10.78
C GLN A 155 18.14 20.81 10.49
N ALA A 156 19.03 21.20 11.38
CA ALA A 156 19.87 22.37 11.19
C ALA A 156 20.81 22.21 9.99
N ALA A 157 21.44 21.05 9.81
CA ALA A 157 22.30 20.75 8.67
C ALA A 157 21.54 20.78 7.34
N VAL A 158 20.33 20.20 7.30
CA VAL A 158 19.46 20.23 6.12
C VAL A 158 19.05 21.66 5.76
N LEU A 159 18.64 22.47 6.76
CA LEU A 159 18.29 23.87 6.57
C LEU A 159 19.47 24.70 6.04
N GLU A 160 20.65 24.50 6.57
CA GLU A 160 21.85 25.22 6.18
C GLU A 160 22.28 24.85 4.76
N ALA A 161 22.27 23.57 4.40
CA ALA A 161 22.56 23.10 3.05
C ALA A 161 21.58 23.67 2.02
N LEU A 162 20.28 23.69 2.33
CA LEU A 162 19.24 24.26 1.44
C LEU A 162 19.39 25.79 1.30
N ARG A 163 19.71 26.51 2.38
CA ARG A 163 20.00 27.96 2.31
C ARG A 163 21.21 28.25 1.44
N SER A 164 22.32 27.55 1.67
CA SER A 164 23.55 27.71 0.91
C SER A 164 23.38 27.32 -0.57
N ALA A 165 22.55 26.32 -0.86
CA ALA A 165 22.20 25.93 -2.21
C ALA A 165 21.10 26.79 -2.86
N ARG A 166 20.62 27.86 -2.20
CA ARG A 166 19.54 28.75 -2.67
C ARG A 166 18.26 27.99 -3.08
N GLY A 167 17.93 26.94 -2.32
CA GLY A 167 16.78 26.09 -2.61
C GLY A 167 16.99 25.08 -3.76
N ASN A 168 18.21 24.93 -4.24
CA ASN A 168 18.54 23.88 -5.22
C ASN A 168 18.75 22.54 -4.51
N ILE A 169 17.72 21.68 -4.59
CA ILE A 169 17.68 20.40 -3.88
C ILE A 169 18.78 19.45 -4.35
N SER A 170 19.09 19.41 -5.66
CA SER A 170 20.14 18.55 -6.20
C SER A 170 21.54 18.93 -5.69
N GLN A 171 21.78 20.20 -5.47
CA GLN A 171 23.03 20.69 -4.94
C GLN A 171 23.14 20.48 -3.43
N ALA A 172 22.06 20.75 -2.68
CA ALA A 172 21.99 20.51 -1.25
C ALA A 172 22.16 19.01 -0.90
N ALA A 173 21.52 18.12 -1.68
CA ALA A 173 21.64 16.67 -1.52
C ALA A 173 23.09 16.20 -1.71
N ARG A 174 23.79 16.72 -2.72
CA ARG A 174 25.23 16.44 -2.93
C ARG A 174 26.09 16.86 -1.76
N TRP A 175 25.86 18.04 -1.21
CA TRP A 175 26.64 18.56 -0.09
C TRP A 175 26.43 17.78 1.20
N LEU A 176 25.19 17.28 1.41
CA LEU A 176 24.85 16.45 2.55
C LEU A 176 25.24 14.97 2.38
N GLY A 177 25.69 14.55 1.17
CA GLY A 177 26.03 13.17 0.91
C GLY A 177 24.81 12.23 0.90
N VAL A 178 23.61 12.76 0.68
CA VAL A 178 22.34 11.98 0.65
C VAL A 178 21.71 12.00 -0.72
N GLY A 179 20.83 11.03 -1.00
CA GLY A 179 20.01 11.03 -2.20
C GLY A 179 19.02 12.22 -2.21
N ARG A 180 18.63 12.69 -3.40
CA ARG A 180 17.63 13.76 -3.54
C ARG A 180 16.31 13.40 -2.84
N THR A 181 15.88 12.15 -2.97
CA THR A 181 14.69 11.58 -2.34
C THR A 181 14.73 11.67 -0.82
N THR A 182 15.88 11.29 -0.23
CA THR A 182 16.10 11.40 1.22
C THR A 182 16.03 12.85 1.68
N LEU A 183 16.55 13.80 0.88
CA LEU A 183 16.48 15.22 1.21
C LEU A 183 15.03 15.74 1.11
N TYR A 184 14.25 15.34 0.12
CA TYR A 184 12.82 15.69 0.04
C TYR A 184 12.05 15.20 1.26
N ARG A 185 12.27 13.93 1.67
CA ARG A 185 11.67 13.37 2.88
C ARG A 185 12.01 14.21 4.13
N LYS A 186 13.28 14.62 4.29
CA LYS A 186 13.72 15.45 5.40
C LYS A 186 13.15 16.87 5.35
N ILE A 187 12.99 17.46 4.18
CA ILE A 187 12.33 18.76 4.00
C ILE A 187 10.87 18.69 4.49
N ARG A 188 10.14 17.64 4.13
CA ARG A 188 8.78 17.43 4.61
C ARG A 188 8.73 17.13 6.11
N LEU A 189 9.56 16.20 6.60
CA LEU A 189 9.62 15.82 8.01
C LEU A 189 9.85 17.02 8.90
N TYR A 190 10.75 17.91 8.51
CA TYR A 190 11.09 19.13 9.25
C TYR A 190 10.23 20.33 8.88
N ARG A 191 9.22 20.15 8.01
CA ARG A 191 8.30 21.21 7.54
C ARG A 191 9.01 22.45 7.03
N ILE A 192 10.08 22.25 6.24
CA ILE A 192 10.91 23.33 5.71
C ILE A 192 10.19 23.97 4.51
N ASN A 193 9.92 25.28 4.58
CA ASN A 193 9.31 26.03 3.47
C ASN A 193 10.37 26.46 2.46
N LEU A 194 10.40 25.80 1.30
CA LEU A 194 11.37 26.09 0.22
C LEU A 194 11.16 27.46 -0.42
N GLU A 195 9.93 27.99 -0.46
CA GLU A 195 9.65 29.30 -1.06
C GLU A 195 10.25 30.45 -0.22
N GLU A 196 10.23 30.32 1.08
CA GLU A 196 10.85 31.30 1.98
C GLU A 196 12.37 31.32 1.82
N LEU A 197 12.97 30.15 1.65
CA LEU A 197 14.41 30.01 1.43
C LEU A 197 14.89 30.60 0.08
N ARG A 198 14.04 30.59 -0.94
CA ARG A 198 14.32 31.24 -2.23
C ARG A 198 14.20 32.75 -2.20
N LYS A 199 13.36 33.29 -1.28
CA LYS A 199 13.10 34.72 -1.15
C LYS A 199 14.04 35.44 -0.17
N SER A 200 14.75 34.73 0.70
CA SER A 200 15.56 35.27 1.78
C SER A 200 17.01 35.63 1.42
N VAL A 201 17.31 35.76 0.13
CA VAL A 201 18.67 36.17 -0.32
C VAL A 201 18.54 37.48 -1.12
N PRO A 202 19.17 38.58 -0.65
CA PRO A 202 19.26 39.84 -1.36
C PRO A 202 20.04 39.70 -2.67
#